data_ee052048daa3b0dee38045c9debd233e
#
_entry.id   ee052048daa3b0dee38045c9debd233e
#
_cell.length_a   1.000
_cell.length_b   1.000
_cell.length_c   1.000
_cell.angle_alpha   90.00
_cell.angle_beta   90.00
_cell.angle_gamma   90.00
#
_symmetry.space_group_name_H-M   'P 1'
#
loop_
_entity.id
_entity.type
_entity.pdbx_description
1 polymer ?
#
loop_
_entity_poly.entity_id
_entity_poly.type
_entity_poly.pdbx_seq_one_letter_code
_entity_poly.pdbx_strand_id
1 'polypeptide(L)'
;SSEKVFQQARMEYDNQKIALRALAEKMELIHLNPDKLTESNISNTVQIYAPISGFVSAVKMNIGRYVTGTDVLFELINPSDIHLNLRVFEKDIEKLSIGQSVMAYTLHQPDKKYPCEIMLISQALSDDRTAEVHCHFEKYDKILLPGMYLNAEIAVKNHNALVVPEDAVVIFEGKSFLFIAVSKNEYKMTLIETGVMEA
;
A
#
# COMPACT_ATOMS: atom_id res chain seq x y z
N SER A 1 -28.56 18.12 -61.05
CA SER A 1 -28.32 19.44 -60.86
C SER A 1 -28.67 20.04 -59.50
N SER A 2 -29.90 20.42 -59.19
CA SER A 2 -30.23 21.02 -57.85
C SER A 2 -30.07 20.05 -56.69
N GLU A 3 -30.49 18.82 -56.88
CA GLU A 3 -30.37 17.75 -55.84
C GLU A 3 -28.90 17.39 -55.48
N LYS A 4 -28.02 17.38 -56.49
CA LYS A 4 -26.59 17.14 -56.26
C LYS A 4 -25.95 18.25 -55.41
N VAL A 5 -26.30 19.50 -55.66
CA VAL A 5 -25.84 20.67 -54.89
C VAL A 5 -26.36 20.59 -53.46
N PHE A 6 -27.59 20.23 -53.25
CA PHE A 6 -28.19 20.05 -51.93
C PHE A 6 -27.51 18.92 -51.14
N GLN A 7 -27.31 17.77 -51.77
CA GLN A 7 -26.62 16.64 -51.16
C GLN A 7 -25.17 17.01 -50.77
N GLN A 8 -24.47 17.74 -51.62
CA GLN A 8 -23.11 18.19 -51.38
C GLN A 8 -23.05 19.19 -50.21
N ALA A 9 -23.96 20.15 -50.14
CA ALA A 9 -24.05 21.10 -49.03
C ALA A 9 -24.42 20.41 -47.72
N ARG A 10 -25.28 19.41 -47.75
CA ARG A 10 -25.64 18.61 -46.58
C ARG A 10 -24.45 17.79 -46.04
N MET A 11 -23.72 17.13 -46.93
CA MET A 11 -22.51 16.40 -46.56
C MET A 11 -21.46 17.33 -45.94
N GLU A 12 -21.25 18.51 -46.52
CA GLU A 12 -20.32 19.51 -45.97
C GLU A 12 -20.74 19.97 -44.57
N TYR A 13 -22.02 20.26 -44.38
CA TYR A 13 -22.59 20.63 -43.08
C TYR A 13 -22.40 19.52 -42.04
N ASP A 14 -22.74 18.27 -42.40
CA ASP A 14 -22.59 17.12 -41.48
C ASP A 14 -21.11 16.89 -41.13
N ASN A 15 -20.18 17.01 -42.07
CA ASN A 15 -18.75 16.90 -41.85
C ASN A 15 -18.23 17.99 -40.89
N GLN A 16 -18.66 19.25 -41.11
CA GLN A 16 -18.25 20.35 -40.21
C GLN A 16 -18.82 20.20 -38.82
N LYS A 17 -20.06 19.70 -38.70
CA LYS A 17 -20.69 19.41 -37.40
C LYS A 17 -19.96 18.33 -36.64
N ILE A 18 -19.51 17.26 -37.32
CA ILE A 18 -18.70 16.20 -36.71
C ILE A 18 -17.33 16.73 -36.27
N ALA A 19 -16.68 17.53 -37.14
CA ALA A 19 -15.40 18.15 -36.84
C ALA A 19 -15.48 19.09 -35.62
N LEU A 20 -16.51 19.91 -35.54
CA LEU A 20 -16.76 20.79 -34.40
C LEU A 20 -16.91 20.00 -33.09
N ARG A 21 -17.71 18.93 -33.12
CA ARG A 21 -17.90 18.07 -31.96
C ARG A 21 -16.58 17.40 -31.53
N ALA A 22 -15.81 16.87 -32.49
CA ALA A 22 -14.52 16.25 -32.19
C ALA A 22 -13.52 17.24 -31.59
N LEU A 23 -13.54 18.52 -32.01
CA LEU A 23 -12.73 19.57 -31.42
C LEU A 23 -13.21 19.93 -30.00
N ALA A 24 -14.53 20.03 -29.80
CA ALA A 24 -15.10 20.28 -28.48
C ALA A 24 -14.69 19.19 -27.46
N GLU A 25 -14.80 17.92 -27.81
CA GLU A 25 -14.35 16.79 -26.97
C GLU A 25 -12.84 16.88 -26.65
N LYS A 26 -12.00 17.25 -27.63
CA LYS A 26 -10.56 17.46 -27.39
C LYS A 26 -10.28 18.59 -26.42
N MET A 27 -11.10 19.64 -26.42
CA MET A 27 -10.96 20.77 -25.50
C MET A 27 -11.37 20.38 -24.07
N GLU A 28 -12.42 19.60 -23.94
CA GLU A 28 -12.85 19.08 -22.63
C GLU A 28 -11.78 18.19 -21.98
N LEU A 29 -11.01 17.41 -22.76
CA LEU A 29 -9.89 16.62 -22.25
C LEU A 29 -8.79 17.46 -21.56
N ILE A 30 -8.66 18.72 -21.95
CA ILE A 30 -7.71 19.66 -21.34
C ILE A 30 -8.42 20.67 -20.42
N HIS A 31 -9.64 20.33 -19.98
CA HIS A 31 -10.45 21.13 -19.07
C HIS A 31 -10.82 22.52 -19.58
N LEU A 32 -10.86 22.71 -20.91
CA LEU A 32 -11.38 23.90 -21.53
C LEU A 32 -12.85 23.68 -21.90
N ASN A 33 -13.71 24.61 -21.49
CA ASN A 33 -15.12 24.58 -21.86
C ASN A 33 -15.30 25.21 -23.25
N PRO A 34 -15.69 24.44 -24.29
CA PRO A 34 -15.85 24.96 -25.67
C PRO A 34 -16.95 26.03 -25.78
N ASP A 35 -18.00 25.94 -24.98
CA ASP A 35 -19.13 26.90 -25.03
C ASP A 35 -18.77 28.29 -24.51
N LYS A 36 -17.69 28.42 -23.73
CA LYS A 36 -17.20 29.67 -23.18
C LYS A 36 -16.11 30.31 -24.02
N LEU A 37 -15.67 29.64 -25.09
CA LEU A 37 -14.63 30.18 -25.97
C LEU A 37 -15.22 31.21 -26.94
N THR A 38 -14.50 32.32 -26.99
CA THR A 38 -14.75 33.43 -27.93
C THR A 38 -13.44 33.80 -28.61
N GLU A 39 -13.48 34.48 -29.72
CA GLU A 39 -12.26 34.98 -30.39
C GLU A 39 -11.36 35.80 -29.49
N SER A 40 -11.93 36.47 -28.48
CA SER A 40 -11.21 37.35 -27.57
C SER A 40 -10.55 36.62 -26.39
N ASN A 41 -10.95 35.39 -26.05
CA ASN A 41 -10.44 34.65 -24.90
C ASN A 41 -9.65 33.39 -25.27
N ILE A 42 -9.37 33.18 -26.55
CA ILE A 42 -8.44 32.12 -26.97
C ILE A 42 -7.07 32.40 -26.39
N SER A 43 -6.57 31.44 -25.61
CA SER A 43 -5.26 31.52 -24.92
C SER A 43 -4.30 30.48 -25.50
N ASN A 44 -3.03 30.84 -25.50
CA ASN A 44 -1.92 29.94 -25.81
C ASN A 44 -1.40 29.16 -24.58
N THR A 45 -2.07 29.34 -23.43
CA THR A 45 -1.72 28.67 -22.17
C THR A 45 -2.88 27.82 -21.69
N VAL A 46 -2.56 26.65 -21.14
CA VAL A 46 -3.51 25.69 -20.55
C VAL A 46 -3.11 25.49 -19.08
N GLN A 47 -4.09 25.50 -18.21
CA GLN A 47 -3.89 25.17 -16.79
C GLN A 47 -3.99 23.66 -16.61
N ILE A 48 -2.98 23.08 -15.97
CA ILE A 48 -2.97 21.67 -15.60
C ILE A 48 -3.30 21.59 -14.11
N TYR A 49 -4.37 20.90 -13.78
CA TYR A 49 -4.83 20.73 -12.40
C TYR A 49 -4.35 19.42 -11.82
N ALA A 50 -4.07 19.42 -10.51
CA ALA A 50 -3.76 18.19 -9.78
C ALA A 50 -5.01 17.27 -9.76
N PRO A 51 -4.90 16.01 -10.17
CA PRO A 51 -6.04 15.07 -10.19
C PRO A 51 -6.42 14.58 -8.80
N ILE A 52 -5.54 14.74 -7.81
CA ILE A 52 -5.73 14.32 -6.41
C ILE A 52 -5.35 15.43 -5.46
N SER A 53 -5.93 15.39 -4.26
CA SER A 53 -5.48 16.22 -3.13
C SER A 53 -4.26 15.57 -2.49
N GLY A 54 -3.23 16.37 -2.17
CA GLY A 54 -2.01 15.83 -1.58
C GLY A 54 -0.84 16.79 -1.64
N PHE A 55 0.35 16.23 -1.64
CA PHE A 55 1.62 16.97 -1.69
C PHE A 55 2.39 16.62 -2.96
N VAL A 56 3.16 17.59 -3.45
CA VAL A 56 4.13 17.36 -4.52
C VAL A 56 5.37 16.73 -3.90
N SER A 57 5.68 15.48 -4.27
CA SER A 57 6.88 14.76 -3.81
C SER A 57 8.08 15.04 -4.68
N ALA A 58 7.87 15.23 -5.99
CA ALA A 58 8.94 15.57 -6.90
C ALA A 58 8.45 16.47 -8.04
N VAL A 59 9.31 17.39 -8.45
CA VAL A 59 9.16 18.24 -9.65
C VAL A 59 10.15 17.75 -10.69
N LYS A 60 9.66 17.24 -11.83
CA LYS A 60 10.49 16.65 -12.90
C LYS A 60 10.72 17.60 -14.08
N MET A 61 10.31 18.85 -13.95
CA MET A 61 10.37 19.84 -15.02
C MET A 61 10.95 21.17 -14.55
N ASN A 62 11.46 21.94 -15.49
CA ASN A 62 11.90 23.31 -15.30
C ASN A 62 11.17 24.26 -16.27
N ILE A 63 11.08 25.52 -15.90
CA ILE A 63 10.51 26.57 -16.77
C ILE A 63 11.28 26.63 -18.08
N GLY A 64 10.55 26.68 -19.20
CA GLY A 64 11.15 26.73 -20.55
C GLY A 64 11.43 25.37 -21.18
N ARG A 65 11.23 24.27 -20.46
CA ARG A 65 11.36 22.92 -21.04
C ARG A 65 10.16 22.60 -21.94
N TYR A 66 10.45 22.06 -23.11
CA TYR A 66 9.41 21.45 -23.94
C TYR A 66 8.94 20.14 -23.30
N VAL A 67 7.62 19.94 -23.25
CA VAL A 67 6.99 18.75 -22.65
C VAL A 67 6.02 18.10 -23.63
N THR A 68 5.91 16.81 -23.56
CA THR A 68 4.98 15.97 -24.33
C THR A 68 3.94 15.34 -23.41
N GLY A 69 2.90 14.73 -23.98
CA GLY A 69 1.86 14.04 -23.21
C GLY A 69 2.37 12.82 -22.39
N THR A 70 3.59 12.36 -22.62
CA THR A 70 4.22 11.23 -21.91
C THR A 70 5.17 11.67 -20.80
N ASP A 71 5.48 12.96 -20.71
CA ASP A 71 6.40 13.46 -19.69
C ASP A 71 5.70 13.58 -18.32
N VAL A 72 6.37 13.08 -17.29
CA VAL A 72 5.95 13.28 -15.89
C VAL A 72 6.39 14.68 -15.46
N LEU A 73 5.44 15.53 -15.13
CA LEU A 73 5.70 16.91 -14.69
C LEU A 73 5.92 16.98 -13.17
N PHE A 74 5.01 16.35 -12.42
CA PHE A 74 5.00 16.32 -10.96
C PHE A 74 4.66 14.92 -10.48
N GLU A 75 5.25 14.52 -9.38
CA GLU A 75 4.81 13.36 -8.62
C GLU A 75 3.98 13.85 -7.43
N LEU A 76 2.75 13.34 -7.33
CA LEU A 76 1.81 13.71 -6.27
C LEU A 76 1.60 12.52 -5.35
N ILE A 77 1.58 12.78 -4.04
CA ILE A 77 1.30 11.79 -3.01
C ILE A 77 0.08 12.22 -2.23
N ASN A 78 -0.89 11.32 -2.13
CA ASN A 78 -1.99 11.48 -1.20
C ASN A 78 -1.62 10.78 0.13
N PRO A 79 -1.33 11.52 1.20
CA PRO A 79 -0.89 10.93 2.45
C PRO A 79 -2.00 10.19 3.20
N SER A 80 -3.27 10.41 2.86
CA SER A 80 -4.38 9.69 3.49
C SER A 80 -4.51 8.24 3.01
N ASP A 81 -3.75 7.86 1.99
CA ASP A 81 -3.77 6.52 1.37
C ASP A 81 -2.40 5.80 1.51
N ILE A 82 -1.72 6.05 2.62
CA ILE A 82 -0.47 5.35 2.94
C ILE A 82 -0.80 3.98 3.53
N HIS A 83 -0.18 2.96 2.96
CA HIS A 83 -0.25 1.57 3.43
C HIS A 83 1.11 1.11 3.93
N LEU A 84 1.10 0.23 4.92
CA LEU A 84 2.28 -0.49 5.35
C LEU A 84 2.40 -1.77 4.51
N ASN A 85 3.55 -1.96 3.86
CA ASN A 85 3.86 -3.19 3.14
C ASN A 85 4.89 -3.98 3.95
N LEU A 86 4.47 -5.11 4.51
CA LEU A 86 5.33 -6.02 5.26
C LEU A 86 5.81 -7.14 4.35
N ARG A 87 7.06 -7.56 4.57
CA ARG A 87 7.63 -8.78 3.98
C ARG A 87 7.65 -9.87 5.03
N VAL A 88 6.86 -10.91 4.81
CA VAL A 88 6.69 -12.02 5.74
C VAL A 88 7.23 -13.30 5.12
N PHE A 89 8.05 -14.05 5.85
CA PHE A 89 8.59 -15.32 5.38
C PHE A 89 7.50 -16.37 5.18
N GLU A 90 7.67 -17.23 4.18
CA GLU A 90 6.76 -18.32 3.82
C GLU A 90 6.28 -19.12 5.04
N LYS A 91 7.19 -19.49 5.95
CA LYS A 91 6.89 -20.27 7.17
C LYS A 91 5.90 -19.62 8.14
N ASP A 92 5.74 -18.29 8.05
CA ASP A 92 4.91 -17.51 8.98
C ASP A 92 3.59 -17.04 8.34
N ILE A 93 3.43 -17.19 7.02
CA ILE A 93 2.23 -16.76 6.28
C ILE A 93 0.97 -17.46 6.78
N GLU A 94 1.05 -18.77 7.05
CA GLU A 94 -0.08 -19.56 7.52
C GLU A 94 -0.66 -19.09 8.87
N LYS A 95 0.15 -18.33 9.63
CA LYS A 95 -0.26 -17.77 10.92
C LYS A 95 -1.03 -16.46 10.77
N LEU A 96 -1.06 -15.88 9.56
CA LEU A 96 -1.68 -14.60 9.27
C LEU A 96 -3.07 -14.76 8.72
N SER A 97 -3.91 -13.76 8.98
CA SER A 97 -5.27 -13.68 8.47
C SER A 97 -5.63 -12.23 8.12
N ILE A 98 -6.44 -12.07 7.08
CA ILE A 98 -7.02 -10.76 6.75
C ILE A 98 -7.87 -10.28 7.95
N GLY A 99 -7.80 -9.00 8.26
CA GLY A 99 -8.45 -8.40 9.43
C GLY A 99 -7.65 -8.54 10.74
N GLN A 100 -6.46 -9.13 10.71
CA GLN A 100 -5.61 -9.28 11.89
C GLN A 100 -4.93 -7.96 12.24
N SER A 101 -4.90 -7.64 13.54
CA SER A 101 -4.26 -6.44 14.06
C SER A 101 -2.74 -6.55 14.02
N VAL A 102 -2.11 -5.45 13.63
CA VAL A 102 -0.65 -5.28 13.50
C VAL A 102 -0.26 -3.99 14.21
N MET A 103 0.81 -4.03 15.00
CA MET A 103 1.38 -2.86 15.66
C MET A 103 2.69 -2.49 14.96
N ALA A 104 2.65 -1.46 14.10
CA ALA A 104 3.85 -0.95 13.44
C ALA A 104 4.56 0.09 14.30
N TYR A 105 5.88 0.21 14.15
CA TYR A 105 6.68 1.21 14.84
C TYR A 105 7.97 1.52 14.08
N THR A 106 8.52 2.71 14.32
CA THR A 106 9.82 3.09 13.78
C THR A 106 10.95 2.64 14.71
N LEU A 107 12.14 2.37 14.14
CA LEU A 107 13.32 2.02 14.95
C LEU A 107 13.72 3.11 15.95
N HIS A 108 13.47 4.39 15.62
CA HIS A 108 13.83 5.52 16.47
C HIS A 108 12.87 5.75 17.65
N GLN A 109 11.63 5.26 17.53
CA GLN A 109 10.59 5.40 18.54
C GLN A 109 9.81 4.09 18.69
N PRO A 110 10.41 3.06 19.28
CA PRO A 110 9.79 1.74 19.40
C PRO A 110 8.54 1.75 20.31
N ASP A 111 8.47 2.69 21.25
CA ASP A 111 7.33 2.84 22.16
C ASP A 111 6.11 3.45 21.48
N LYS A 112 6.31 4.20 20.39
CA LYS A 112 5.20 4.77 19.61
C LYS A 112 4.70 3.77 18.61
N LYS A 113 3.58 3.11 18.93
CA LYS A 113 2.93 2.13 18.07
C LYS A 113 1.88 2.77 17.17
N TYR A 114 1.82 2.30 15.93
CA TYR A 114 0.84 2.68 14.92
C TYR A 114 -0.04 1.46 14.64
N PRO A 115 -1.28 1.45 15.09
CA PRO A 115 -2.18 0.34 14.86
C PRO A 115 -2.55 0.25 13.37
N CYS A 116 -2.46 -0.96 12.84
CA CYS A 116 -2.76 -1.32 11.47
C CYS A 116 -3.59 -2.59 11.44
N GLU A 117 -4.25 -2.83 10.31
CA GLU A 117 -4.98 -4.06 10.02
C GLU A 117 -4.52 -4.67 8.71
N ILE A 118 -4.39 -6.00 8.65
CA ILE A 118 -4.03 -6.71 7.42
C ILE A 118 -5.21 -6.67 6.46
N MET A 119 -4.99 -6.05 5.30
CA MET A 119 -5.99 -5.93 4.23
C MET A 119 -5.82 -7.00 3.16
N LEU A 120 -4.57 -7.32 2.82
CA LEU A 120 -4.25 -8.25 1.75
C LEU A 120 -2.98 -9.04 2.10
N ILE A 121 -3.00 -10.33 1.79
CA ILE A 121 -1.84 -11.21 1.85
C ILE A 121 -1.59 -11.69 0.42
N SER A 122 -0.42 -11.39 -0.14
CA SER A 122 -0.04 -11.86 -1.48
C SER A 122 0.00 -13.39 -1.53
N GLN A 123 -0.53 -13.96 -2.60
CA GLN A 123 -0.45 -15.40 -2.86
C GLN A 123 0.78 -15.79 -3.70
N ALA A 124 1.65 -14.83 -3.98
CA ALA A 124 2.90 -15.04 -4.69
C ALA A 124 4.08 -14.76 -3.76
N LEU A 125 5.09 -15.61 -3.84
CA LEU A 125 6.36 -15.43 -3.14
C LEU A 125 7.36 -14.70 -4.04
N SER A 126 8.14 -13.81 -3.44
CA SER A 126 9.31 -13.19 -4.06
C SER A 126 10.49 -14.19 -4.09
N ASP A 127 11.57 -13.83 -4.79
CA ASP A 127 12.79 -14.66 -4.91
C ASP A 127 13.46 -14.94 -3.56
N ASP A 128 13.26 -14.08 -2.57
CA ASP A 128 13.73 -14.20 -1.19
C ASP A 128 12.80 -15.01 -0.27
N ARG A 129 11.79 -15.70 -0.85
CA ARG A 129 10.78 -16.49 -0.15
C ARG A 129 9.97 -15.69 0.88
N THR A 130 9.66 -14.44 0.55
CA THR A 130 8.74 -13.62 1.33
C THR A 130 7.47 -13.35 0.54
N ALA A 131 6.36 -13.22 1.24
CA ALA A 131 5.11 -12.68 0.70
C ALA A 131 4.93 -11.23 1.16
N GLU A 132 4.33 -10.44 0.29
CA GLU A 132 3.92 -9.07 0.65
C GLU A 132 2.58 -9.11 1.38
N VAL A 133 2.52 -8.42 2.51
CA VAL A 133 1.32 -8.26 3.32
C VAL A 133 1.02 -6.78 3.43
N HIS A 134 -0.10 -6.36 2.85
CA HIS A 134 -0.53 -4.97 2.87
C HIS A 134 -1.42 -4.71 4.08
N CYS A 135 -1.02 -3.72 4.87
CA CYS A 135 -1.74 -3.31 6.05
C CYS A 135 -2.18 -1.86 5.93
N HIS A 136 -3.38 -1.58 6.38
CA HIS A 136 -3.92 -0.22 6.44
C HIS A 136 -3.75 0.35 7.85
N PHE A 137 -3.30 1.61 7.94
CA PHE A 137 -3.22 2.31 9.23
C PHE A 137 -4.62 2.71 9.69
N GLU A 138 -5.00 2.39 10.92
CA GLU A 138 -6.28 2.84 11.48
C GLU A 138 -6.35 4.37 11.56
N LYS A 139 -5.20 5.01 11.78
CA LYS A 139 -5.10 6.46 11.85
C LYS A 139 -3.82 6.92 11.17
N TYR A 140 -3.97 7.80 10.19
CA TYR A 140 -2.83 8.46 9.55
C TYR A 140 -2.09 9.40 10.51
N ASP A 141 -0.77 9.26 10.58
CA ASP A 141 0.12 10.21 11.24
C ASP A 141 1.01 10.89 10.20
N LYS A 142 1.02 12.23 10.20
CA LYS A 142 1.81 13.07 9.25
C LYS A 142 3.32 12.83 9.32
N ILE A 143 3.81 12.18 10.37
CA ILE A 143 5.22 11.82 10.53
C ILE A 143 5.59 10.64 9.64
N LEU A 144 4.60 9.79 9.28
CA LEU A 144 4.82 8.66 8.41
C LEU A 144 4.91 9.14 6.95
N LEU A 145 6.08 8.98 6.37
CA LEU A 145 6.34 9.33 4.97
C LEU A 145 6.48 8.07 4.12
N PRO A 146 6.00 8.09 2.87
CA PRO A 146 6.26 7.00 1.94
C PRO A 146 7.75 6.70 1.80
N GLY A 147 8.10 5.41 1.80
CA GLY A 147 9.48 4.96 1.76
C GLY A 147 10.18 4.82 3.13
N MET A 148 9.48 5.14 4.24
CA MET A 148 10.03 4.86 5.58
C MET A 148 10.00 3.36 5.88
N TYR A 149 11.04 2.91 6.59
CA TYR A 149 11.10 1.55 7.14
C TYR A 149 10.45 1.51 8.51
N LEU A 150 9.52 0.57 8.68
CA LEU A 150 8.87 0.28 9.94
C LEU A 150 9.05 -1.20 10.29
N ASN A 151 9.16 -1.48 11.58
CA ASN A 151 8.98 -2.82 12.12
C ASN A 151 7.53 -3.03 12.49
N ALA A 152 7.09 -4.28 12.54
CA ALA A 152 5.72 -4.62 12.91
C ALA A 152 5.69 -5.84 13.83
N GLU A 153 4.82 -5.78 14.81
CA GLU A 153 4.47 -6.88 15.69
C GLU A 153 3.07 -7.36 15.31
N ILE A 154 2.95 -8.64 15.02
CA ILE A 154 1.68 -9.26 14.65
C ILE A 154 1.31 -10.25 15.73
N ALA A 155 0.18 -10.03 16.41
CA ALA A 155 -0.34 -10.96 17.39
C ALA A 155 -0.87 -12.21 16.69
N VAL A 156 -0.14 -13.30 16.75
CA VAL A 156 -0.64 -14.61 16.32
C VAL A 156 -1.47 -15.24 17.43
N LYS A 157 -2.35 -16.18 17.09
CA LYS A 157 -3.19 -16.87 18.07
C LYS A 157 -2.34 -17.46 19.18
N ASN A 158 -2.56 -17.01 20.41
CA ASN A 158 -1.90 -17.56 21.57
C ASN A 158 -2.34 -19.02 21.75
N HIS A 159 -1.40 -19.94 21.72
CA HIS A 159 -1.60 -21.25 22.29
C HIS A 159 -1.22 -21.16 23.76
N ASN A 160 -2.14 -21.57 24.65
CA ASN A 160 -1.80 -21.76 26.06
C ASN A 160 -0.75 -22.88 26.13
N ALA A 161 0.50 -22.50 26.32
CA ALA A 161 1.60 -23.43 26.52
C ALA A 161 2.02 -23.43 27.99
N LEU A 162 2.32 -24.60 28.52
CA LEU A 162 3.01 -24.70 29.80
C LEU A 162 4.45 -24.27 29.59
N VAL A 163 4.86 -23.20 30.25
CA VAL A 163 6.21 -22.71 30.22
C VAL A 163 6.91 -23.02 31.54
N VAL A 164 8.20 -23.37 31.45
CA VAL A 164 9.07 -23.60 32.60
C VAL A 164 10.38 -22.85 32.38
N PRO A 165 11.06 -22.39 33.44
CA PRO A 165 12.38 -21.81 33.31
C PRO A 165 13.35 -22.80 32.66
N GLU A 166 14.29 -22.34 31.84
CA GLU A 166 15.31 -23.18 31.20
C GLU A 166 16.10 -24.01 32.21
N ASP A 167 16.47 -23.38 33.31
CA ASP A 167 17.21 -24.01 34.41
C ASP A 167 16.47 -25.17 35.10
N ALA A 168 15.16 -25.28 34.90
CA ALA A 168 14.36 -26.38 35.43
C ALA A 168 14.41 -27.64 34.55
N VAL A 169 14.89 -27.52 33.30
CA VAL A 169 15.00 -28.64 32.37
C VAL A 169 16.35 -29.34 32.54
N VAL A 170 16.31 -30.60 32.89
CA VAL A 170 17.50 -31.45 33.06
C VAL A 170 17.60 -32.42 31.88
N ILE A 171 18.77 -32.42 31.24
CA ILE A 171 19.05 -33.35 30.13
C ILE A 171 19.77 -34.56 30.72
N PHE A 172 19.19 -35.74 30.59
CA PHE A 172 19.78 -37.02 31.00
C PHE A 172 19.62 -38.03 29.87
N GLU A 173 20.71 -38.70 29.50
CA GLU A 173 20.76 -39.67 28.37
C GLU A 173 20.14 -39.16 27.07
N GLY A 174 20.31 -37.85 26.75
CA GLY A 174 19.77 -37.23 25.53
C GLY A 174 18.28 -36.96 25.55
N LYS A 175 17.65 -37.09 26.71
CA LYS A 175 16.22 -36.79 26.92
C LYS A 175 16.04 -35.67 27.91
N SER A 176 14.98 -34.86 27.74
CA SER A 176 14.66 -33.75 28.64
C SER A 176 13.68 -34.17 29.73
N PHE A 177 13.97 -33.79 30.95
CA PHE A 177 13.21 -34.12 32.15
C PHE A 177 12.94 -32.89 33.00
N LEU A 178 11.82 -32.95 33.74
CA LEU A 178 11.51 -32.03 34.83
C LEU A 178 11.35 -32.79 36.15
N PHE A 179 11.71 -32.17 37.24
CA PHE A 179 11.43 -32.66 38.60
C PHE A 179 10.14 -32.01 39.12
N ILE A 180 9.07 -32.79 39.22
CA ILE A 180 7.78 -32.36 39.74
C ILE A 180 7.75 -32.68 41.23
N ALA A 181 7.47 -31.71 42.10
CA ALA A 181 7.29 -31.91 43.51
C ALA A 181 6.00 -32.71 43.78
N VAL A 182 6.15 -33.88 44.37
CA VAL A 182 5.03 -34.77 44.77
C VAL A 182 4.66 -34.52 46.22
N SER A 183 5.65 -34.28 47.07
CA SER A 183 5.50 -33.91 48.46
C SER A 183 6.62 -32.97 48.91
N LYS A 184 6.63 -32.55 50.21
CA LYS A 184 7.54 -31.52 50.73
C LYS A 184 9.02 -31.81 50.49
N ASN A 185 9.44 -33.10 50.35
CA ASN A 185 10.81 -33.51 50.11
C ASN A 185 10.95 -34.60 49.05
N GLU A 186 9.93 -34.80 48.23
CA GLU A 186 9.87 -35.84 47.22
C GLU A 186 9.62 -35.25 45.85
N TYR A 187 10.48 -35.58 44.90
CA TYR A 187 10.44 -35.09 43.54
C TYR A 187 10.38 -36.29 42.59
N LYS A 188 9.49 -36.19 41.59
CA LYS A 188 9.39 -37.19 40.56
C LYS A 188 10.00 -36.67 39.26
N MET A 189 10.99 -37.39 38.77
CA MET A 189 11.60 -37.14 37.47
C MET A 189 10.60 -37.53 36.38
N THR A 190 10.19 -36.57 35.58
CA THR A 190 9.16 -36.73 34.53
C THR A 190 9.75 -36.37 33.19
N LEU A 191 9.63 -37.27 32.20
CA LEU A 191 10.03 -37.04 30.82
C LEU A 191 9.13 -35.97 30.19
N ILE A 192 9.74 -35.03 29.51
CA ILE A 192 9.03 -33.96 28.81
C ILE A 192 9.50 -33.87 27.35
N GLU A 193 8.63 -33.34 26.51
CA GLU A 193 8.99 -32.83 25.16
C GLU A 193 9.06 -31.32 25.24
N THR A 194 10.24 -30.79 24.93
CA THR A 194 10.46 -29.32 24.90
C THR A 194 10.03 -28.74 23.57
N GLY A 195 9.29 -27.64 23.62
CA GLY A 195 8.90 -26.84 22.46
C GLY A 195 9.96 -25.80 22.08
N VAL A 196 9.51 -24.63 21.66
CA VAL A 196 10.35 -23.50 21.27
C VAL A 196 10.83 -22.77 22.54
N MET A 197 12.11 -22.41 22.55
CA MET A 197 12.71 -21.57 23.61
C MET A 197 12.45 -20.11 23.24
N GLU A 198 11.79 -19.35 24.10
CA GLU A 198 11.67 -17.90 23.98
C GLU A 198 12.79 -17.26 24.80
N ALA A 199 13.52 -16.34 24.16
CA ALA A 199 14.62 -15.55 24.77
C ALA A 199 14.07 -14.29 25.45
#